data_7b518ee954c968ee19081ee06bfdb2fb
#
_entry.id   7b518ee954c968ee19081ee06bfdb2fb
#
_cell.length_a   1.000
_cell.length_b   1.000
_cell.length_c   1.000
_cell.angle_alpha   90.00
_cell.angle_beta   90.00
_cell.angle_gamma   90.00
#
_symmetry.space_group_name_H-M   'P 1'
#
loop_
_entity.id
_entity.type
_entity.pdbx_description
1 polymer ?
#
loop_
_entity_poly.entity_id
_entity_poly.type
_entity_poly.pdbx_seq_one_letter_code
_entity_poly.pdbx_strand_id
1 'polypeptide(L)'
;NSAKEDKGSIMVIVGTDLPLGERQLKRVLKRAAVGLIRTGSFMGHGSGDVFIGFTNANGIPDTKEEQFHMMKYFPENQLDKVFRLVAEAVEESILNSLTCAKAMPGRDGEIYHSLSEFL
;
A
#
# COMPACT_ATOMS: atom_id res chain seq x y z
N ASN A 1 3.00 -31.67 -7.18
CA ASN A 1 2.80 -30.37 -6.52
C ASN A 1 2.29 -29.35 -7.52
N SER A 2 0.98 -29.29 -7.64
CA SER A 2 0.34 -28.23 -8.39
C SER A 2 0.66 -26.89 -7.74
N ALA A 3 1.18 -25.95 -8.51
CA ALA A 3 1.24 -24.58 -8.07
C ALA A 3 -0.17 -24.12 -7.69
N LYS A 4 -0.35 -23.78 -6.43
CA LYS A 4 -1.63 -23.24 -5.98
C LYS A 4 -1.87 -21.91 -6.67
N GLU A 5 -3.06 -21.70 -7.19
CA GLU A 5 -3.45 -20.40 -7.69
C GLU A 5 -3.32 -19.34 -6.59
N ASP A 6 -2.81 -18.18 -6.94
CA ASP A 6 -2.82 -17.02 -6.05
C ASP A 6 -4.24 -16.47 -6.01
N LYS A 7 -4.99 -16.84 -4.97
CA LYS A 7 -6.38 -16.40 -4.76
C LYS A 7 -6.48 -15.28 -3.74
N GLY A 8 -5.38 -14.93 -3.11
CA GLY A 8 -5.35 -13.85 -2.14
C GLY A 8 -5.52 -12.50 -2.81
N SER A 9 -6.17 -11.58 -2.13
CA SER A 9 -6.31 -10.18 -2.55
C SER A 9 -5.88 -9.28 -1.42
N ILE A 10 -5.37 -8.11 -1.76
CA ILE A 10 -4.93 -7.11 -0.80
C ILE A 10 -5.42 -5.73 -1.21
N MET A 11 -5.76 -4.92 -0.22
CA MET A 11 -5.98 -3.49 -0.39
C MET A 11 -4.86 -2.75 0.34
N VAL A 12 -4.13 -1.93 -0.39
CA VAL A 12 -3.04 -1.12 0.17
C VAL A 12 -3.40 0.35 0.06
N ILE A 13 -3.34 1.05 1.18
CA ILE A 13 -3.57 2.50 1.23
C ILE A 13 -2.25 3.16 1.65
N VAL A 14 -1.77 4.07 0.81
CA VAL A 14 -0.56 4.84 1.07
C VAL A 14 -0.95 6.29 1.35
N GLY A 15 -0.77 6.71 2.58
CA GLY A 15 -0.93 8.12 2.97
C GLY A 15 0.43 8.77 3.15
N THR A 16 0.59 9.99 2.66
CA THR A 16 1.85 10.72 2.79
C THR A 16 1.61 12.21 3.04
N ASP A 17 2.56 12.85 3.69
CA ASP A 17 2.63 14.30 3.81
C ASP A 17 3.61 14.94 2.81
N LEU A 18 4.19 14.13 1.93
CA LEU A 18 5.04 14.64 0.86
C LEU A 18 4.20 15.29 -0.23
N PRO A 19 4.65 16.43 -0.79
CA PRO A 19 3.88 17.16 -1.80
C PRO A 19 4.01 16.51 -3.19
N LEU A 20 3.60 15.25 -3.29
CA LEU A 20 3.60 14.51 -4.54
C LEU A 20 2.46 14.98 -5.44
N GLY A 21 2.76 15.22 -6.70
CA GLY A 21 1.72 15.42 -7.71
C GLY A 21 1.03 14.10 -8.04
N GLU A 22 -0.10 14.18 -8.73
CA GLU A 22 -0.88 12.98 -9.09
C GLU A 22 -0.04 11.95 -9.84
N ARG A 23 0.73 12.38 -10.83
CA ARG A 23 1.61 11.51 -11.60
C ARG A 23 2.68 10.85 -10.73
N GLN A 24 3.29 11.62 -9.82
CA GLN A 24 4.29 11.11 -8.90
C GLN A 24 3.69 10.09 -7.93
N LEU A 25 2.52 10.38 -7.39
CA LEU A 25 1.83 9.48 -6.47
C LEU A 25 1.47 8.15 -7.14
N LYS A 26 1.02 8.18 -8.39
CA LYS A 26 0.79 6.96 -9.17
C LYS A 26 2.05 6.13 -9.35
N ARG A 27 3.18 6.77 -9.57
CA ARG A 27 4.48 6.10 -9.68
C ARG A 27 4.89 5.46 -8.35
N VAL A 28 4.65 6.14 -7.24
CA VAL A 28 4.90 5.61 -5.90
C VAL A 28 4.03 4.38 -5.63
N LEU A 29 2.76 4.43 -6.00
CA LEU A 29 1.84 3.30 -5.83
C LEU A 29 2.28 2.05 -6.61
N LYS A 30 2.87 2.22 -7.77
CA LYS A 30 3.46 1.08 -8.50
C LYS A 30 4.56 0.39 -7.69
N ARG A 31 5.32 1.14 -6.90
CA ARG A 31 6.38 0.58 -6.05
C ARG A 31 5.86 -0.02 -4.75
N ALA A 32 4.64 0.32 -4.36
CA ALA A 32 3.95 -0.37 -3.28
C ALA A 32 3.79 -1.88 -3.58
N ALA A 33 3.58 -2.23 -4.84
CA ALA A 33 3.52 -3.62 -5.29
C ALA A 33 4.84 -4.38 -5.04
N VAL A 34 5.98 -3.70 -5.06
CA VAL A 34 7.28 -4.31 -4.74
C VAL A 34 7.30 -4.83 -3.31
N GLY A 35 6.75 -4.09 -2.36
CA GLY A 35 6.63 -4.55 -0.97
C GLY A 35 5.77 -5.79 -0.84
N LEU A 36 4.67 -5.86 -1.58
CA LEU A 36 3.82 -7.05 -1.63
C LEU A 36 4.58 -8.25 -2.21
N ILE A 37 5.28 -8.07 -3.32
CA ILE A 37 6.05 -9.13 -3.98
C ILE A 37 7.13 -9.68 -3.06
N ARG A 38 7.77 -8.84 -2.25
CA ARG A 38 8.78 -9.27 -1.27
C ARG A 38 8.23 -10.22 -0.20
N THR A 39 6.93 -10.23 0.01
CA THR A 39 6.28 -11.15 0.95
C THR A 39 5.87 -12.48 0.31
N GLY A 40 6.23 -12.70 -0.95
CA GLY A 40 6.00 -13.95 -1.67
C GLY A 40 4.88 -13.92 -2.71
N SER A 41 4.17 -12.81 -2.85
CA SER A 41 3.15 -12.67 -3.89
C SER A 41 3.79 -12.51 -5.26
N PHE A 42 3.15 -13.05 -6.29
CA PHE A 42 3.49 -12.77 -7.68
C PHE A 42 2.36 -12.00 -8.39
N MET A 43 1.35 -11.54 -7.65
CA MET A 43 0.19 -10.82 -8.18
C MET A 43 -0.49 -11.61 -9.31
N GLY A 44 -0.88 -12.85 -9.00
CA GLY A 44 -1.43 -13.79 -9.97
C GLY A 44 -2.76 -13.32 -10.56
N HIS A 45 -3.18 -14.01 -11.61
CA HIS A 45 -4.41 -13.71 -12.33
C HIS A 45 -5.67 -13.72 -11.43
N GLY A 46 -5.71 -14.58 -10.44
CA GLY A 46 -6.82 -14.67 -9.48
C GLY A 46 -6.78 -13.65 -8.35
N SER A 47 -5.77 -12.79 -8.31
CA SER A 47 -5.58 -11.76 -7.29
C SER A 47 -6.30 -10.48 -7.68
N GLY A 48 -6.99 -9.86 -6.72
CA GLY A 48 -7.69 -8.59 -6.90
C GLY A 48 -7.03 -7.46 -6.10
N ASP A 49 -5.75 -7.22 -6.32
CA ASP A 49 -4.99 -6.25 -5.55
C ASP A 49 -5.34 -4.82 -5.94
N VAL A 50 -5.57 -3.98 -4.94
CA VAL A 50 -5.94 -2.56 -5.12
C VAL A 50 -5.00 -1.68 -4.34
N PHE A 51 -4.48 -0.64 -4.98
CA PHE A 51 -3.57 0.33 -4.39
C PHE A 51 -4.17 1.72 -4.50
N ILE A 52 -4.34 2.39 -3.36
CA ILE A 52 -4.88 3.74 -3.28
C ILE A 52 -3.88 4.61 -2.53
N GLY A 53 -3.66 5.81 -3.03
CA GLY A 53 -2.76 6.76 -2.38
C GLY A 53 -3.37 8.15 -2.26
N PHE A 54 -2.93 8.86 -1.24
CA PHE A 54 -3.28 10.26 -1.07
C PHE A 54 -2.15 11.03 -0.40
N THR A 55 -2.16 12.34 -0.61
CA THR A 55 -1.27 13.25 0.12
C THR A 55 -2.08 14.38 0.72
N ASN A 56 -1.68 14.83 1.89
CA ASN A 56 -2.26 15.98 2.58
C ASN A 56 -1.33 17.19 2.59
N ALA A 57 -0.28 17.17 1.77
CA ALA A 57 0.76 18.20 1.78
C ALA A 57 0.25 19.59 1.35
N ASN A 58 -0.70 19.62 0.43
CA ASN A 58 -1.26 20.87 -0.10
C ASN A 58 -2.73 21.00 0.29
N GLY A 59 -3.01 21.95 1.16
CA GLY A 59 -4.39 22.33 1.48
C GLY A 59 -4.95 23.24 0.39
N ILE A 60 -6.16 22.99 -0.05
CA ILE A 60 -6.88 23.86 -0.97
C ILE A 60 -7.97 24.58 -0.15
N PRO A 61 -7.89 25.91 0.01
CA PRO A 61 -8.91 26.62 0.79
C PRO A 61 -10.28 26.54 0.12
N ASP A 62 -11.30 26.31 0.90
CA ASP A 62 -12.68 26.43 0.45
C ASP A 62 -13.06 27.92 0.43
N THR A 63 -12.77 28.57 -0.68
CA THR A 63 -13.05 30.00 -0.87
C THR A 63 -13.86 30.20 -2.15
N LYS A 64 -14.76 31.17 -2.12
CA LYS A 64 -15.52 31.60 -3.30
C LYS A 64 -14.75 32.60 -4.17
N GLU A 65 -13.58 33.04 -3.74
CA GLU A 65 -12.74 33.94 -4.49
C GLU A 65 -11.98 33.20 -5.59
N GLU A 66 -11.98 33.80 -6.79
CA GLU A 66 -11.20 33.28 -7.93
C GLU A 66 -9.75 33.70 -7.77
N GLN A 67 -8.99 32.94 -7.01
CA GLN A 67 -7.57 33.20 -6.77
C GLN A 67 -6.72 32.01 -7.20
N PHE A 68 -5.51 32.32 -7.66
CA PHE A 68 -4.50 31.30 -7.87
C PHE A 68 -3.96 30.84 -6.51
N HIS A 69 -3.81 29.54 -6.38
CA HIS A 69 -3.21 28.95 -5.18
C HIS A 69 -1.82 28.41 -5.51
N MET A 70 -0.88 28.66 -4.62
CA MET A 70 0.45 28.11 -4.73
C MET A 70 0.48 26.75 -4.07
N MET A 71 1.04 25.77 -4.79
CA MET A 71 1.19 24.42 -4.30
C MET A 71 2.67 24.03 -4.28
N LYS A 72 3.07 23.32 -3.24
CA LYS A 72 4.38 22.70 -3.19
C LYS A 72 4.40 21.49 -4.12
N TYR A 73 5.53 21.27 -4.75
CA TYR A 73 5.73 20.13 -5.64
C TYR A 73 7.04 19.41 -5.28
N PHE A 74 6.97 18.10 -5.17
CA PHE A 74 8.11 17.28 -4.78
C PHE A 74 9.18 17.24 -5.89
N PRO A 75 10.49 17.37 -5.55
CA PRO A 75 11.54 17.29 -6.57
C PRO A 75 11.58 15.92 -7.23
N GLU A 76 11.46 15.89 -8.55
CA GLU A 76 11.44 14.65 -9.33
C GLU A 76 12.67 13.77 -9.10
N ASN A 77 13.83 14.38 -8.96
CA ASN A 77 15.10 13.65 -8.76
C ASN A 77 15.24 12.99 -7.37
N GLN A 78 14.27 13.17 -6.48
CA GLN A 78 14.26 12.54 -5.15
C GLN A 78 13.25 11.39 -5.06
N LEU A 79 12.57 11.05 -6.14
CA LEU A 79 11.54 10.01 -6.13
C LEU A 79 12.08 8.62 -5.82
N ASP A 80 13.31 8.30 -6.19
CA ASP A 80 13.87 6.97 -5.88
C ASP A 80 13.88 6.68 -4.39
N LYS A 81 14.13 7.69 -3.56
CA LYS A 81 14.06 7.53 -2.09
C LYS A 81 12.64 7.17 -1.64
N VAL A 82 11.64 7.82 -2.23
CA VAL A 82 10.22 7.56 -1.92
C VAL A 82 9.82 6.16 -2.39
N PHE A 83 10.29 5.74 -3.55
CA PHE A 83 10.03 4.40 -4.07
C PHE A 83 10.55 3.31 -3.13
N ARG A 84 11.76 3.47 -2.62
CA ARG A 84 12.34 2.53 -1.64
C ARG A 84 11.57 2.53 -0.33
N LEU A 85 11.22 3.72 0.15
CA LEU A 85 10.47 3.86 1.41
C LEU A 85 9.09 3.21 1.33
N VAL A 86 8.36 3.41 0.25
CA VAL A 86 7.03 2.80 0.12
C VAL A 86 7.11 1.28 0.00
N ALA A 87 8.10 0.76 -0.72
CA ALA A 87 8.31 -0.69 -0.81
C ALA A 87 8.59 -1.30 0.57
N GLU A 88 9.47 -0.69 1.34
CA GLU A 88 9.79 -1.11 2.71
C GLU A 88 8.59 -0.99 3.64
N ALA A 89 7.87 0.12 3.58
CA ALA A 89 6.69 0.36 4.43
C ALA A 89 5.57 -0.65 4.16
N VAL A 90 5.32 -0.97 2.91
CA VAL A 90 4.30 -1.98 2.53
C VAL A 90 4.72 -3.36 3.01
N GLU A 91 5.96 -3.76 2.77
CA GLU A 91 6.49 -5.05 3.26
C GLU A 91 6.33 -5.16 4.77
N GLU A 92 6.76 -4.14 5.51
CA GLU A 92 6.64 -4.10 6.97
C GLU A 92 5.19 -4.15 7.42
N SER A 93 4.30 -3.41 6.77
CA SER A 93 2.87 -3.41 7.10
C SER A 93 2.24 -4.78 6.95
N ILE A 94 2.59 -5.50 5.88
CA ILE A 94 2.08 -6.86 5.64
C ILE A 94 2.61 -7.81 6.70
N LEU A 95 3.90 -7.80 6.98
CA LEU A 95 4.51 -8.64 8.00
C LEU A 95 3.94 -8.35 9.39
N ASN A 96 3.75 -7.08 9.71
CA ASN A 96 3.14 -6.66 10.97
C ASN A 96 1.69 -7.14 11.08
N SER A 97 0.91 -7.03 10.03
CA SER A 97 -0.47 -7.53 9.98
C SER A 97 -0.53 -9.04 10.24
N LEU A 98 0.36 -9.80 9.61
CA LEU A 98 0.41 -11.25 9.76
C LEU A 98 0.86 -11.68 11.16
N THR A 99 1.85 -11.00 11.73
CA THR A 99 2.40 -11.35 13.05
C THR A 99 1.54 -10.89 14.20
N CYS A 100 0.76 -9.82 14.04
CA CYS A 100 -0.13 -9.29 15.08
C CYS A 100 -1.53 -9.91 15.03
N ALA A 101 -1.89 -10.61 13.97
CA ALA A 101 -3.18 -11.29 13.86
C ALA A 101 -3.26 -12.45 14.87
N LYS A 102 -4.47 -12.69 15.34
CA LYS A 102 -4.79 -13.83 16.23
C LYS A 102 -5.65 -14.84 15.46
N ALA A 103 -5.56 -16.11 15.86
CA ALA A 103 -6.44 -17.14 15.36
C ALA A 103 -7.91 -16.74 15.56
N MET A 104 -8.75 -17.03 14.58
CA MET A 104 -10.14 -16.60 14.58
C MET A 104 -11.03 -17.73 14.05
N PRO A 105 -12.18 -18.01 14.73
CA PRO A 105 -13.14 -18.95 14.19
C PRO A 105 -13.84 -18.35 12.97
N GLY A 106 -13.93 -19.15 11.92
CA GLY A 106 -14.66 -18.77 10.72
C GLY A 106 -16.16 -19.06 10.84
N ARG A 107 -16.89 -18.67 9.79
CA ARG A 107 -18.34 -18.76 9.70
C ARG A 107 -18.89 -20.17 9.87
N ASP A 108 -18.14 -21.16 9.41
CA ASP A 108 -18.49 -22.59 9.43
C ASP A 108 -17.89 -23.36 10.61
N GLY A 109 -17.32 -22.65 11.60
CA GLY A 109 -16.65 -23.23 12.75
C GLY A 109 -15.20 -23.61 12.48
N GLU A 110 -14.69 -23.41 11.28
CA GLU A 110 -13.29 -23.62 10.95
C GLU A 110 -12.42 -22.56 11.61
N ILE A 111 -11.25 -22.95 12.12
CA ILE A 111 -10.34 -22.01 12.77
C ILE A 111 -9.30 -21.54 11.77
N TYR A 112 -9.25 -20.21 11.58
CA TYR A 112 -8.20 -19.57 10.79
C TYR A 112 -7.03 -19.23 11.70
N HIS A 113 -5.90 -19.88 11.46
CA HIS A 113 -4.69 -19.73 12.28
C HIS A 113 -3.93 -18.46 11.92
N SER A 114 -3.21 -17.92 12.88
CA SER A 114 -2.33 -16.78 12.68
C SER A 114 -0.88 -17.22 12.51
N LEU A 115 -0.09 -16.39 11.83
CA LEU A 115 1.34 -16.64 11.67
C LEU A 115 2.06 -16.69 13.02
N SER A 116 1.63 -15.89 13.99
CA SER A 116 2.24 -15.83 15.33
C SER A 116 2.23 -17.17 16.07
N GLU A 117 1.30 -18.07 15.76
CA GLU A 117 1.24 -19.40 16.34
C GLU A 117 2.44 -20.30 15.95
N PHE A 118 3.11 -19.94 14.84
CA PHE A 118 4.22 -20.72 14.28
C PHE A 118 5.60 -20.08 14.53
N LEU A 119 5.64 -18.97 15.21
CA LEU A 119 6.89 -18.24 15.49
C LEU A 119 7.52 -18.60 16.83
#